data_9287259a021ddf98614c5d6db8252d25
#
_entry.id   9287259a021ddf98614c5d6db8252d25
#
_cell.length_a   1.000
_cell.length_b   1.000
_cell.length_c   1.000
_cell.angle_alpha   90.00
_cell.angle_beta   90.00
_cell.angle_gamma   90.00
#
_symmetry.space_group_name_H-M   'P 1'
#
loop_
_entity.id
_entity.type
_entity.pdbx_description
1 polymer ?
#
loop_
_entity_poly.entity_id
_entity_poly.type
_entity_poly.pdbx_seq_one_letter_code
_entity_poly.pdbx_strand_id
1 'polypeptide(L)'
;MKILVITGSRADWGLLAPVLVRLREDPNFDLVLVVTGQHLVPSAQSSLTEISKAGFGIDAEIDMMLGEDDTTKTLTAAMGRATTGVGHIINQINPNLMLVLGDRYEILAAVSAALLCNLPVAHLCGGDVTEGAMD
;
A
#
# COMPACT_ATOMS: atom_id res chain seq x y z
N MET A 1 -15.98 8.98 6.21
CA MET A 1 -15.00 9.20 5.14
C MET A 1 -14.32 7.89 4.82
N LYS A 2 -14.33 7.44 3.57
CA LYS A 2 -13.70 6.17 3.17
C LYS A 2 -12.23 6.40 2.84
N ILE A 3 -11.35 5.66 3.53
CA ILE A 3 -9.89 5.77 3.38
C ILE A 3 -9.35 4.48 2.77
N LEU A 4 -8.71 4.59 1.61
CA LEU A 4 -7.96 3.51 0.99
C LEU A 4 -6.56 3.49 1.59
N VAL A 5 -6.18 2.40 2.22
CA VAL A 5 -4.84 2.20 2.82
C VAL A 5 -4.07 1.21 1.98
N ILE A 6 -2.88 1.59 1.56
CA ILE A 6 -1.96 0.70 0.81
C ILE A 6 -0.75 0.38 1.69
N THR A 7 -0.43 -0.90 1.82
CA THR A 7 0.79 -1.37 2.49
C THR A 7 1.53 -2.38 1.62
N GLY A 8 2.82 -2.19 1.44
CA GLY A 8 3.68 -2.97 0.55
C GLY A 8 4.61 -3.93 1.25
N SER A 9 4.88 -3.72 2.55
CA SER A 9 5.83 -4.52 3.30
C SER A 9 5.51 -4.63 4.78
N ARG A 10 6.14 -5.60 5.45
CA ARG A 10 6.04 -5.76 6.91
C ARG A 10 6.51 -4.51 7.67
N ALA A 11 7.54 -3.84 7.16
CA ALA A 11 8.05 -2.62 7.79
C ALA A 11 7.02 -1.49 7.75
N ASP A 12 6.37 -1.29 6.60
CA ASP A 12 5.29 -0.30 6.45
C ASP A 12 4.12 -0.63 7.39
N TRP A 13 3.72 -1.90 7.43
CA TRP A 13 2.64 -2.36 8.31
C TRP A 13 2.90 -2.03 9.77
N GLY A 14 4.12 -2.31 10.26
CA GLY A 14 4.51 -2.04 11.64
C GLY A 14 4.34 -0.57 12.06
N LEU A 15 4.56 0.36 11.13
CA LEU A 15 4.39 1.80 11.36
C LEU A 15 2.96 2.27 11.11
N LEU A 16 2.25 1.68 10.15
CA LEU A 16 0.85 2.02 9.85
C LEU A 16 -0.13 1.50 10.90
N ALA A 17 0.07 0.30 11.42
CA ALA A 17 -0.89 -0.37 12.28
C ALA A 17 -1.36 0.49 13.47
N PRO A 18 -0.50 1.20 14.23
CA PRO A 18 -0.95 2.08 15.32
C PRO A 18 -1.87 3.20 14.85
N VAL A 19 -1.62 3.76 13.66
CA VAL A 19 -2.46 4.81 13.06
C VAL A 19 -3.81 4.24 12.65
N LEU A 20 -3.81 3.06 12.01
CA LEU A 20 -5.03 2.40 11.55
C LEU A 20 -5.93 1.96 12.71
N VAL A 21 -5.34 1.54 13.85
CA VAL A 21 -6.11 1.24 15.07
C VAL A 21 -6.90 2.48 15.51
N ARG A 22 -6.26 3.65 15.54
CA ARG A 22 -6.92 4.91 15.93
C ARG A 22 -8.00 5.34 14.93
N LEU A 23 -7.74 5.22 13.64
CA LEU A 23 -8.72 5.54 12.61
C LEU A 23 -9.93 4.60 12.67
N ARG A 24 -9.73 3.32 12.94
CA ARG A 24 -10.81 2.32 13.06
C ARG A 24 -11.72 2.57 14.27
N GLU A 25 -11.16 3.14 15.35
CA GLU A 25 -11.94 3.49 16.56
C GLU A 25 -12.87 4.68 16.33
N ASP A 26 -12.64 5.48 15.31
CA ASP A 26 -13.47 6.65 14.99
C ASP A 26 -14.53 6.27 13.93
N PRO A 27 -15.84 6.35 14.28
CA PRO A 27 -16.92 5.96 13.38
C PRO A 27 -17.06 6.85 12.12
N ASN A 28 -16.33 7.95 12.05
CA ASN A 28 -16.31 8.80 10.86
C ASN A 28 -15.45 8.24 9.73
N PHE A 29 -14.62 7.23 10.01
CA PHE A 29 -13.73 6.61 9.05
C PHE A 29 -14.15 5.18 8.70
N ASP A 30 -14.11 4.87 7.42
CA ASP A 30 -14.30 3.54 6.82
C ASP A 30 -13.01 3.16 6.14
N LEU A 31 -12.29 2.18 6.68
CA LEU A 31 -10.97 1.77 6.19
C LEU A 31 -11.11 0.63 5.20
N VAL A 32 -10.47 0.78 4.04
CA VAL A 32 -10.29 -0.29 3.05
C VAL A 32 -8.80 -0.59 2.96
N LEU A 33 -8.39 -1.76 3.43
CA LEU A 33 -6.98 -2.17 3.50
C LEU A 33 -6.61 -3.03 2.29
N VAL A 34 -5.62 -2.56 1.54
CA VAL A 34 -5.07 -3.24 0.38
C VAL A 34 -3.61 -3.58 0.62
N VAL A 35 -3.25 -4.83 0.39
CA VAL A 35 -1.88 -5.31 0.48
C VAL A 35 -1.29 -5.55 -0.90
N THR A 36 0.01 -5.28 -1.03
CA THR A 36 0.75 -5.46 -2.28
C THR A 36 2.23 -5.77 -1.99
N GLY A 37 3.04 -5.82 -3.01
CA GLY A 37 4.50 -5.89 -2.90
C GLY A 37 5.00 -7.10 -2.12
N GLN A 38 5.86 -6.85 -1.17
CA GLN A 38 6.53 -7.85 -0.35
C GLN A 38 5.56 -8.69 0.51
N HIS A 39 4.36 -8.18 0.82
CA HIS A 39 3.37 -8.96 1.57
C HIS A 39 2.93 -10.22 0.85
N LEU A 40 2.93 -10.21 -0.48
CA LEU A 40 2.41 -11.28 -1.33
C LEU A 40 3.48 -12.24 -1.86
N VAL A 41 4.77 -12.02 -1.52
CA VAL A 41 5.79 -13.01 -1.85
C VAL A 41 5.65 -14.25 -0.95
N PRO A 42 5.87 -15.47 -1.49
CA PRO A 42 5.64 -16.73 -0.75
C PRO A 42 6.39 -16.81 0.58
N SER A 43 7.57 -16.20 0.69
CA SER A 43 8.38 -16.17 1.91
C SER A 43 7.82 -15.21 2.99
N ALA A 44 6.89 -14.34 2.67
CA ALA A 44 6.38 -13.27 3.55
C ALA A 44 4.99 -13.55 4.14
N GLN A 45 4.47 -14.78 4.08
CA GLN A 45 3.14 -15.14 4.61
C GLN A 45 2.95 -14.78 6.08
N SER A 46 4.04 -14.66 6.86
CA SER A 46 3.99 -14.20 8.26
C SER A 46 3.46 -12.77 8.38
N SER A 47 3.67 -11.91 7.38
CA SER A 47 3.21 -10.51 7.43
C SER A 47 1.68 -10.39 7.28
N LEU A 48 1.05 -11.21 6.45
CA LEU A 48 -0.41 -11.28 6.35
C LEU A 48 -1.04 -11.79 7.65
N THR A 49 -0.37 -12.75 8.31
CA THR A 49 -0.77 -13.25 9.62
C THR A 49 -0.69 -12.15 10.69
N GLU A 50 0.30 -11.27 10.65
CA GLU A 50 0.42 -10.13 11.57
C GLU A 50 -0.73 -9.13 11.39
N ILE A 51 -1.11 -8.82 10.14
CA ILE A 51 -2.27 -7.98 9.82
C ILE A 51 -3.54 -8.58 10.43
N SER A 52 -3.77 -9.86 10.19
CA SER A 52 -4.93 -10.58 10.72
C SER A 52 -4.95 -10.63 12.26
N LYS A 53 -3.80 -10.88 12.91
CA LYS A 53 -3.68 -10.87 14.37
C LYS A 53 -3.93 -9.50 15.00
N ALA A 54 -3.65 -8.41 14.26
CA ALA A 54 -3.97 -7.05 14.69
C ALA A 54 -5.47 -6.72 14.52
N GLY A 55 -6.27 -7.69 14.05
CA GLY A 55 -7.73 -7.56 13.89
C GLY A 55 -8.14 -6.78 12.65
N PHE A 56 -7.27 -6.71 11.62
CA PHE A 56 -7.60 -6.11 10.34
C PHE A 56 -7.92 -7.19 9.30
N GLY A 57 -9.02 -6.99 8.56
CA GLY A 57 -9.29 -7.72 7.33
C GLY A 57 -8.49 -7.11 6.17
N ILE A 58 -8.13 -7.94 5.20
CA ILE A 58 -7.56 -7.49 3.94
C ILE A 58 -8.71 -7.46 2.93
N ASP A 59 -8.99 -6.28 2.40
CA ASP A 59 -10.11 -6.06 1.48
C ASP A 59 -9.74 -6.40 0.03
N ALA A 60 -8.47 -6.21 -0.34
CA ALA A 60 -7.96 -6.61 -1.65
C ALA A 60 -6.43 -6.85 -1.62
N GLU A 61 -6.00 -7.62 -2.60
CA GLU A 61 -4.60 -7.94 -2.85
C GLU A 61 -4.22 -7.51 -4.27
N ILE A 62 -3.06 -6.87 -4.42
CA ILE A 62 -2.51 -6.51 -5.73
C ILE A 62 -1.20 -7.24 -5.91
N ASP A 63 -1.22 -8.35 -6.63
CA ASP A 63 -0.03 -9.11 -6.94
C ASP A 63 0.81 -8.38 -7.99
N MET A 64 1.97 -7.92 -7.58
CA MET A 64 2.95 -7.29 -8.45
C MET A 64 3.76 -8.33 -9.25
N MET A 65 3.57 -9.63 -8.96
CA MET A 65 4.36 -10.74 -9.51
C MET A 65 5.86 -10.54 -9.30
N LEU A 66 6.23 -10.19 -8.06
CA LEU A 66 7.63 -10.07 -7.65
C LEU A 66 8.26 -11.47 -7.66
N GLY A 67 9.37 -11.60 -8.41
CA GLY A 67 10.15 -12.82 -8.48
C GLY A 67 11.37 -12.78 -7.58
N GLU A 68 12.23 -13.78 -7.74
CA GLU A 68 13.55 -13.82 -7.09
C GLU A 68 14.57 -12.89 -7.78
N ASP A 69 14.28 -12.47 -9.01
CA ASP A 69 15.16 -11.64 -9.84
C ASP A 69 14.69 -10.19 -9.83
N ASP A 70 15.37 -9.34 -9.06
CA ASP A 70 15.18 -7.89 -9.03
C ASP A 70 15.92 -7.20 -10.19
N THR A 71 15.52 -7.50 -11.43
CA THR A 71 16.04 -6.77 -12.60
C THR A 71 15.20 -5.51 -12.85
N THR A 72 15.81 -4.51 -13.48
CA THR A 72 15.09 -3.28 -13.90
C THR A 72 13.83 -3.59 -14.70
N LYS A 73 13.89 -4.64 -15.54
CA LYS A 73 12.75 -5.08 -16.36
C LYS A 73 11.61 -5.66 -15.49
N THR A 74 11.93 -6.48 -14.50
CA THR A 74 10.91 -7.10 -13.63
C THR A 74 10.29 -6.07 -12.70
N LEU A 75 11.08 -5.15 -12.15
CA LEU A 75 10.61 -4.08 -11.27
C LEU A 75 9.70 -3.08 -12.01
N THR A 76 10.06 -2.66 -13.23
CA THR A 76 9.21 -1.75 -14.02
C THR A 76 7.88 -2.41 -14.40
N ALA A 77 7.88 -3.69 -14.73
CA ALA A 77 6.65 -4.44 -14.99
C ALA A 77 5.79 -4.59 -13.72
N ALA A 78 6.41 -4.84 -12.57
CA ALA A 78 5.75 -4.92 -11.27
C ALA A 78 5.08 -3.58 -10.89
N MET A 79 5.77 -2.46 -11.06
CA MET A 79 5.19 -1.12 -10.87
C MET A 79 3.98 -0.88 -11.79
N GLY A 80 4.07 -1.27 -13.05
CA GLY A 80 2.94 -1.16 -13.99
C GLY A 80 1.70 -1.93 -13.51
N ARG A 81 1.89 -3.16 -13.00
CA ARG A 81 0.82 -3.97 -12.41
C ARG A 81 0.22 -3.30 -11.16
N ALA A 82 1.07 -2.81 -10.26
CA ALA A 82 0.63 -2.10 -9.06
C ALA A 82 -0.18 -0.86 -9.42
N THR A 83 0.31 0.00 -10.32
CA THR A 83 -0.39 1.21 -10.76
C THR A 83 -1.77 0.87 -11.35
N THR A 84 -1.83 -0.13 -12.22
CA THR A 84 -3.11 -0.57 -12.82
C THR A 84 -4.06 -1.15 -11.77
N GLY A 85 -3.56 -2.02 -10.88
CA GLY A 85 -4.36 -2.64 -9.82
C GLY A 85 -4.93 -1.62 -8.85
N VAL A 86 -4.12 -0.66 -8.40
CA VAL A 86 -4.59 0.43 -7.52
C VAL A 86 -5.63 1.29 -8.23
N GLY A 87 -5.40 1.64 -9.50
CA GLY A 87 -6.38 2.40 -10.29
C GLY A 87 -7.73 1.69 -10.40
N HIS A 88 -7.74 0.36 -10.61
CA HIS A 88 -8.97 -0.43 -10.60
C HIS A 88 -9.69 -0.37 -9.25
N ILE A 89 -8.97 -0.54 -8.15
CA ILE A 89 -9.55 -0.49 -6.80
C ILE A 89 -10.14 0.89 -6.52
N ILE A 90 -9.42 1.98 -6.83
CA ILE A 90 -9.93 3.35 -6.66
C ILE A 90 -11.27 3.52 -7.38
N ASN A 91 -11.37 3.07 -8.64
CA ASN A 91 -12.59 3.20 -9.42
C ASN A 91 -13.75 2.33 -8.90
N GLN A 92 -13.46 1.17 -8.30
CA GLN A 92 -14.47 0.29 -7.74
C GLN A 92 -15.05 0.80 -6.42
N ILE A 93 -14.18 1.26 -5.50
CA ILE A 93 -14.59 1.60 -4.14
C ILE A 93 -14.87 3.08 -3.94
N ASN A 94 -14.42 3.94 -4.85
CA ASN A 94 -14.56 5.41 -4.83
C ASN A 94 -14.19 5.99 -3.45
N PRO A 95 -12.92 5.86 -3.00
CA PRO A 95 -12.48 6.36 -1.70
C PRO A 95 -12.41 7.89 -1.71
N ASN A 96 -12.41 8.50 -0.53
CA ASN A 96 -12.23 9.94 -0.37
C ASN A 96 -10.76 10.35 -0.22
N LEU A 97 -9.92 9.42 0.25
CA LEU A 97 -8.52 9.66 0.55
C LEU A 97 -7.74 8.35 0.40
N MET A 98 -6.51 8.42 -0.08
CA MET A 98 -5.53 7.35 0.04
C MET A 98 -4.56 7.66 1.17
N LEU A 99 -4.28 6.67 2.02
CA LEU A 99 -3.24 6.75 3.06
C LEU A 99 -2.09 5.80 2.69
N VAL A 100 -0.90 6.33 2.61
CA VAL A 100 0.33 5.59 2.32
C VAL A 100 1.45 5.96 3.28
N LEU A 101 2.46 5.10 3.38
CA LEU A 101 3.64 5.33 4.21
C LEU A 101 4.91 4.94 3.45
N GLY A 102 5.96 5.79 3.58
CA GLY A 102 7.30 5.50 3.07
C GLY A 102 7.49 5.84 1.60
N ASP A 103 8.62 5.42 1.06
CA ASP A 103 9.19 5.85 -0.23
C ASP A 103 9.44 4.70 -1.22
N ARG A 104 9.00 3.50 -0.90
CA ARG A 104 9.23 2.32 -1.75
C ARG A 104 8.48 2.44 -3.09
N TYR A 105 9.01 1.77 -4.12
CA TYR A 105 8.47 1.83 -5.48
C TYR A 105 7.01 1.35 -5.60
N GLU A 106 6.53 0.44 -4.75
CA GLU A 106 5.11 0.08 -4.69
C GLU A 106 4.23 1.23 -4.21
N ILE A 107 4.75 2.07 -3.31
CA ILE A 107 4.06 3.28 -2.85
C ILE A 107 4.05 4.35 -3.95
N LEU A 108 5.15 4.53 -4.66
CA LEU A 108 5.20 5.41 -5.83
C LEU A 108 4.17 4.99 -6.90
N ALA A 109 4.04 3.67 -7.15
CA ALA A 109 3.05 3.14 -8.08
C ALA A 109 1.61 3.46 -7.62
N ALA A 110 1.32 3.29 -6.33
CA ALA A 110 0.02 3.60 -5.75
C ALA A 110 -0.31 5.10 -5.85
N VAL A 111 0.63 5.97 -5.48
CA VAL A 111 0.46 7.43 -5.56
C VAL A 111 0.28 7.90 -6.99
N SER A 112 0.99 7.29 -7.95
CA SER A 112 0.82 7.57 -9.38
C SER A 112 -0.60 7.25 -9.85
N ALA A 113 -1.17 6.13 -9.42
CA ALA A 113 -2.56 5.78 -9.73
C ALA A 113 -3.54 6.77 -9.09
N ALA A 114 -3.33 7.15 -7.82
CA ALA A 114 -4.16 8.13 -7.12
C ALA A 114 -4.16 9.48 -7.84
N LEU A 115 -2.99 9.95 -8.29
CA LEU A 115 -2.86 11.18 -9.06
C LEU A 115 -3.71 11.14 -10.34
N LEU A 116 -3.64 10.05 -11.10
CA LEU A 116 -4.41 9.88 -12.33
C LEU A 116 -5.92 9.79 -12.08
N CYS A 117 -6.32 9.30 -10.91
CA CYS A 117 -7.71 9.21 -10.48
C CYS A 117 -8.20 10.47 -9.74
N ASN A 118 -7.39 11.53 -9.61
CA ASN A 118 -7.67 12.74 -8.83
C ASN A 118 -8.03 12.44 -7.37
N LEU A 119 -7.46 11.39 -6.78
CA LEU A 119 -7.68 10.99 -5.40
C LEU A 119 -6.63 11.68 -4.50
N PRO A 120 -7.05 12.46 -3.47
CA PRO A 120 -6.11 13.02 -2.49
C PRO A 120 -5.32 11.93 -1.77
N VAL A 121 -4.05 12.22 -1.46
CA VAL A 121 -3.14 11.32 -0.78
C VAL A 121 -2.64 11.94 0.52
N ALA A 122 -2.78 11.21 1.62
CA ALA A 122 -2.07 11.46 2.87
C ALA A 122 -0.82 10.56 2.90
N HIS A 123 0.35 11.16 2.91
CA HIS A 123 1.63 10.46 2.85
C HIS A 123 2.39 10.60 4.17
N LEU A 124 2.52 9.52 4.90
CA LEU A 124 3.30 9.46 6.13
C LEU A 124 4.78 9.17 5.80
N CYS A 125 5.71 9.88 6.45
CA CYS A 125 7.14 9.78 6.21
C CYS A 125 7.53 10.04 4.74
N GLY A 126 6.77 10.87 4.05
CA GLY A 126 7.09 11.30 2.70
C GLY A 126 8.00 12.54 2.72
N GLY A 127 9.01 12.54 1.86
CA GLY A 127 9.96 13.65 1.75
C GLY A 127 11.12 13.60 2.75
N ASP A 128 11.25 12.52 3.52
CA ASP A 128 12.43 12.27 4.34
C ASP A 128 13.59 11.81 3.46
N VAL A 129 14.74 12.46 3.57
CA VAL A 129 15.94 12.08 2.82
C VAL A 129 16.65 10.91 3.50
N THR A 130 16.77 9.78 2.78
CA THR A 130 17.47 8.59 3.27
C THR A 130 18.73 8.34 2.46
N GLU A 131 19.90 8.34 3.09
CA GLU A 131 21.16 8.07 2.40
C GLU A 131 21.14 6.68 1.75
N GLY A 132 21.40 6.63 0.45
CA GLY A 132 21.44 5.39 -0.34
C GLY A 132 20.08 4.88 -0.83
N ALA A 133 18.99 5.56 -0.53
CA ALA A 133 17.68 5.31 -1.14
C ALA A 133 17.48 6.14 -2.41
N MET A 134 16.53 5.72 -3.23
CA MET A 134 16.05 6.45 -4.40
C MET A 134 14.83 7.28 -3.94
N ASP A 135 15.11 8.43 -3.37
CA ASP A 135 14.08 9.36 -2.88
C ASP A 135 13.57 10.28 -4.00
#